data_a76723feaf7ded5c4c3c8aba1e428a4b
#
_entry.id   a76723feaf7ded5c4c3c8aba1e428a4b
#
_cell.length_a   1.000
_cell.length_b   1.000
_cell.length_c   1.000
_cell.angle_alpha   90.00
_cell.angle_beta   90.00
_cell.angle_gamma   90.00
#
_symmetry.space_group_name_H-M   'P 1'
#
loop_
_entity.id
_entity.type
_entity.pdbx_description
1 polymer ?
#
loop_
_entity_poly.entity_id
_entity_poly.type
_entity_poly.pdbx_seq_one_letter_code
_entity_poly.pdbx_strand_id
1 'polypeptide(L)'
;ILGGMEGLVTPPEAALCSEAIVLPLPVTKDGKNLNAPFAGEKIPLDDGFARMMQGKRVYCGMKERLLKTSKLWNKDMVFDYFDREELNVLNAVATSEGALEIAMREYAGTINGSKCLVVGFGRIGKVLSNMLRGLGAQVYVAARKKQDLAWISLLGHEPVAIKALSDNGAYDIIFNTVPALILDSHVLAHIAQE
;
A
#
# COMPACT_ATOMS: atom_id res chain seq x y z
N ILE A 1 -9.67 -13.99 11.38
CA ILE A 1 -10.81 -14.90 11.66
C ILE A 1 -11.46 -15.19 10.31
N LEU A 2 -10.98 -16.20 9.62
CA LEU A 2 -11.68 -16.77 8.46
C LEU A 2 -12.58 -17.87 9.03
N GLY A 3 -13.79 -17.50 9.42
CA GLY A 3 -14.86 -18.45 9.70
C GLY A 3 -15.05 -19.33 8.47
N GLY A 4 -15.22 -20.63 8.66
CA GLY A 4 -15.18 -21.66 7.65
C GLY A 4 -15.86 -21.27 6.35
N MET A 5 -15.06 -21.13 5.30
CA MET A 5 -15.55 -21.10 3.92
C MET A 5 -15.81 -22.55 3.54
N GLU A 6 -17.01 -23.03 3.85
CA GLU A 6 -17.53 -24.22 3.19
C GLU A 6 -17.72 -23.90 1.71
N GLY A 7 -17.05 -24.65 0.83
CA GLY A 7 -17.20 -24.56 -0.61
C GLY A 7 -16.11 -23.77 -1.33
N LEU A 8 -14.85 -24.16 -1.18
CA LEU A 8 -13.80 -23.74 -2.13
C LEU A 8 -14.11 -24.36 -3.49
N VAL A 9 -14.64 -23.54 -4.40
CA VAL A 9 -14.90 -23.93 -5.79
C VAL A 9 -13.75 -23.44 -6.68
N THR A 10 -13.50 -24.12 -7.77
CA THR A 10 -12.53 -23.68 -8.78
C THR A 10 -12.97 -22.36 -9.42
N PRO A 11 -12.06 -21.53 -9.98
CA PRO A 11 -12.43 -20.30 -10.66
C PRO A 11 -13.49 -20.48 -11.75
N PRO A 12 -13.51 -21.55 -12.59
CA PRO A 12 -14.59 -21.80 -13.54
C PRO A 12 -15.95 -22.03 -12.88
N GLU A 13 -16.01 -22.82 -11.80
CA GLU A 13 -17.26 -23.09 -11.07
C GLU A 13 -17.79 -21.82 -10.40
N ALA A 14 -16.92 -21.04 -9.75
CA ALA A 14 -17.28 -19.76 -9.17
C ALA A 14 -17.81 -18.80 -10.24
N ALA A 15 -17.20 -18.77 -11.43
CA ALA A 15 -17.66 -17.95 -12.53
C ALA A 15 -19.03 -18.38 -13.05
N LEU A 16 -19.33 -19.67 -13.14
CA LEU A 16 -20.63 -20.15 -13.60
C LEU A 16 -21.79 -19.73 -12.67
N CYS A 17 -21.56 -19.71 -11.37
CA CYS A 17 -22.57 -19.47 -10.35
C CYS A 17 -22.70 -17.99 -9.92
N SER A 18 -21.86 -17.08 -10.44
CA SER A 18 -21.79 -15.71 -9.93
C SER A 18 -22.14 -14.69 -11.01
N GLU A 19 -22.85 -13.64 -10.63
CA GLU A 19 -23.13 -12.46 -11.47
C GLU A 19 -22.00 -11.43 -11.42
N ALA A 20 -21.24 -11.44 -10.32
CA ALA A 20 -20.14 -10.53 -10.08
C ALA A 20 -18.95 -11.28 -9.50
N ILE A 21 -17.75 -10.91 -9.92
CA ILE A 21 -16.48 -11.50 -9.50
C ILE A 21 -15.61 -10.41 -8.88
N VAL A 22 -15.01 -10.70 -7.73
CA VAL A 22 -14.03 -9.82 -7.10
C VAL A 22 -12.66 -10.46 -7.19
N LEU A 23 -11.74 -9.76 -7.86
CA LEU A 23 -10.35 -10.15 -8.02
C LEU A 23 -9.45 -9.36 -7.04
N PRO A 24 -8.26 -9.87 -6.69
CA PRO A 24 -7.41 -9.28 -5.65
C PRO A 24 -6.79 -7.91 -6.03
N LEU A 25 -6.14 -7.28 -5.04
CA LEU A 25 -5.33 -6.08 -5.16
C LEU A 25 -3.86 -6.40 -4.78
N PRO A 26 -2.86 -6.17 -5.64
CA PRO A 26 -3.04 -5.97 -7.08
C PRO A 26 -3.62 -7.23 -7.74
N VAL A 27 -4.36 -7.05 -8.82
CA VAL A 27 -4.94 -8.19 -9.56
C VAL A 27 -3.87 -9.15 -10.10
N THR A 28 -2.72 -8.60 -10.46
CA THR A 28 -1.53 -9.35 -10.89
C THR A 28 -0.25 -8.62 -10.45
N LYS A 29 0.78 -9.40 -10.13
CA LYS A 29 2.13 -8.88 -9.85
C LYS A 29 3.06 -8.99 -11.05
N ASP A 30 2.92 -10.04 -11.83
CA ASP A 30 3.78 -10.41 -12.99
C ASP A 30 3.17 -10.02 -14.35
N GLY A 31 1.93 -9.51 -14.38
CA GLY A 31 1.21 -9.19 -15.60
C GLY A 31 0.68 -10.39 -16.37
N LYS A 32 0.76 -11.60 -15.81
CA LYS A 32 0.36 -12.86 -16.48
C LYS A 32 -0.54 -13.72 -15.62
N ASN A 33 -0.31 -13.77 -14.32
CA ASN A 33 -1.05 -14.63 -13.41
C ASN A 33 -1.83 -13.81 -12.38
N LEU A 34 -2.95 -14.36 -11.92
CA LEU A 34 -3.73 -13.81 -10.83
C LEU A 34 -2.86 -13.75 -9.56
N ASN A 35 -2.96 -12.67 -8.81
CA ASN A 35 -2.30 -12.55 -7.52
C ASN A 35 -3.05 -13.37 -6.46
N ALA A 36 -2.77 -14.66 -6.41
CA ALA A 36 -3.40 -15.62 -5.51
C ALA A 36 -2.32 -16.37 -4.70
N PRO A 37 -1.74 -15.74 -3.67
CA PRO A 37 -0.58 -16.28 -2.94
C PRO A 37 -0.87 -17.58 -2.18
N PHE A 38 -2.15 -17.87 -1.94
CA PHE A 38 -2.58 -19.09 -1.24
C PHE A 38 -3.11 -20.17 -2.19
N ALA A 39 -3.11 -19.94 -3.51
CA ALA A 39 -3.46 -20.96 -4.48
C ALA A 39 -2.31 -21.95 -4.65
N GLY A 40 -2.62 -23.27 -4.72
CA GLY A 40 -1.63 -24.31 -4.96
C GLY A 40 -0.95 -24.22 -6.32
N GLU A 41 -1.64 -23.62 -7.31
CA GLU A 41 -1.17 -23.47 -8.68
C GLU A 41 -1.34 -22.03 -9.17
N LYS A 42 -0.57 -21.64 -10.19
CA LYS A 42 -0.72 -20.34 -10.84
C LYS A 42 -2.00 -20.33 -11.66
N ILE A 43 -2.78 -19.27 -11.53
CA ILE A 43 -4.01 -19.06 -12.30
C ILE A 43 -3.69 -18.03 -13.40
N PRO A 44 -3.59 -18.46 -14.68
CA PRO A 44 -3.26 -17.55 -15.76
C PRO A 44 -4.42 -16.59 -16.06
N LEU A 45 -4.11 -15.32 -16.28
CA LEU A 45 -5.04 -14.28 -16.72
C LEU A 45 -5.04 -14.19 -18.26
N ASP A 46 -5.25 -15.31 -18.90
CA ASP A 46 -5.25 -15.43 -20.37
C ASP A 46 -6.63 -15.17 -20.99
N ASP A 47 -6.72 -15.41 -22.31
CA ASP A 47 -7.98 -15.31 -23.06
C ASP A 47 -9.05 -16.28 -22.57
N GLY A 48 -8.65 -17.46 -22.06
CA GLY A 48 -9.58 -18.43 -21.46
C GLY A 48 -10.21 -17.88 -20.20
N PHE A 49 -9.42 -17.29 -19.31
CA PHE A 49 -9.90 -16.64 -18.10
C PHE A 49 -10.81 -15.45 -18.41
N ALA A 50 -10.43 -14.61 -19.38
CA ALA A 50 -11.24 -13.48 -19.78
C ALA A 50 -12.60 -13.91 -20.38
N ARG A 51 -12.65 -15.01 -21.15
CA ARG A 51 -13.91 -15.58 -21.69
C ARG A 51 -14.85 -16.07 -20.59
N MET A 52 -14.33 -16.70 -19.54
CA MET A 52 -15.15 -17.13 -18.39
C MET A 52 -15.84 -15.96 -17.68
N MET A 53 -15.23 -14.76 -17.75
CA MET A 53 -15.74 -13.55 -17.09
C MET A 53 -16.70 -12.74 -17.98
N GLN A 54 -16.95 -13.16 -19.23
CA GLN A 54 -17.86 -12.44 -20.13
C GLN A 54 -19.29 -12.39 -19.57
N GLY A 55 -19.93 -11.24 -19.71
CA GLY A 55 -21.28 -10.99 -19.19
C GLY A 55 -21.34 -10.76 -17.68
N LYS A 56 -20.22 -10.79 -16.96
CA LYS A 56 -20.15 -10.60 -15.51
C LYS A 56 -19.55 -9.26 -15.16
N ARG A 57 -19.95 -8.71 -14.01
CA ARG A 57 -19.28 -7.55 -13.42
C ARG A 57 -18.00 -8.02 -12.73
N VAL A 58 -16.85 -7.50 -13.15
CA VAL A 58 -15.55 -7.84 -12.59
C VAL A 58 -15.02 -6.65 -11.80
N TYR A 59 -14.83 -6.82 -10.51
CA TYR A 59 -14.23 -5.84 -9.63
C TYR A 59 -12.77 -6.25 -9.33
N CYS A 60 -11.81 -5.38 -9.55
CA CYS A 60 -10.40 -5.70 -9.30
C CYS A 60 -9.63 -4.49 -8.76
N GLY A 61 -8.48 -4.72 -8.19
CA GLY A 61 -7.55 -3.65 -7.87
C GLY A 61 -6.48 -3.49 -8.96
N MET A 62 -6.31 -2.28 -9.47
CA MET A 62 -5.43 -1.92 -10.59
C MET A 62 -5.96 -2.47 -11.94
N LYS A 63 -7.16 -2.06 -12.32
CA LYS A 63 -7.86 -2.41 -13.56
C LYS A 63 -6.97 -2.41 -14.80
N GLU A 64 -6.12 -1.39 -14.95
CA GLU A 64 -5.24 -1.27 -16.11
C GLU A 64 -4.25 -2.44 -16.26
N ARG A 65 -3.88 -3.08 -15.15
CA ARG A 65 -3.04 -4.30 -15.20
C ARG A 65 -3.82 -5.49 -15.72
N LEU A 66 -5.10 -5.63 -15.33
CA LEU A 66 -5.97 -6.69 -15.81
C LEU A 66 -6.24 -6.54 -17.31
N LEU A 67 -6.60 -5.34 -17.75
CA LEU A 67 -6.93 -5.09 -19.16
C LEU A 67 -5.76 -5.35 -20.13
N LYS A 68 -4.51 -5.32 -19.64
CA LYS A 68 -3.32 -5.64 -20.43
C LYS A 68 -3.10 -7.14 -20.62
N THR A 69 -3.75 -8.01 -19.85
CA THR A 69 -3.55 -9.46 -19.90
C THR A 69 -4.25 -10.12 -21.08
N SER A 70 -5.37 -9.55 -21.55
CA SER A 70 -6.14 -10.05 -22.71
C SER A 70 -6.92 -8.90 -23.36
N LYS A 71 -7.12 -9.00 -24.67
CA LYS A 71 -7.99 -8.09 -25.44
C LYS A 71 -9.48 -8.41 -25.29
N LEU A 72 -9.81 -9.56 -24.70
CA LEU A 72 -11.18 -10.04 -24.54
C LEU A 72 -11.88 -9.44 -23.31
N TRP A 73 -11.17 -8.70 -22.45
CA TRP A 73 -11.80 -8.00 -21.35
C TRP A 73 -12.79 -6.93 -21.83
N ASN A 74 -14.02 -7.01 -21.37
CA ASN A 74 -15.00 -5.94 -21.59
C ASN A 74 -14.73 -4.82 -20.58
N LYS A 75 -14.16 -3.69 -21.05
CA LYS A 75 -13.78 -2.55 -20.23
C LYS A 75 -14.94 -1.93 -19.44
N ASP A 76 -16.15 -2.02 -19.96
CA ASP A 76 -17.36 -1.44 -19.34
C ASP A 76 -17.88 -2.33 -18.20
N MET A 77 -17.45 -3.59 -18.15
CA MET A 77 -17.82 -4.57 -17.12
C MET A 77 -16.72 -4.79 -16.10
N VAL A 78 -15.55 -4.12 -16.24
CA VAL A 78 -14.45 -4.18 -15.30
C VAL A 78 -14.38 -2.87 -14.50
N PHE A 79 -14.48 -2.99 -13.19
CA PHE A 79 -14.50 -1.86 -12.26
C PHE A 79 -13.28 -1.92 -11.35
N ASP A 80 -12.58 -0.79 -11.17
CA ASP A 80 -11.47 -0.67 -10.24
C ASP A 80 -11.98 -0.20 -8.87
N TYR A 81 -11.99 -1.09 -7.89
CA TYR A 81 -12.35 -0.68 -6.53
C TYR A 81 -11.23 0.11 -5.84
N PHE A 82 -10.02 0.07 -6.37
CA PHE A 82 -8.88 0.84 -5.86
C PHE A 82 -8.93 2.32 -6.27
N ASP A 83 -9.79 2.70 -7.22
CA ASP A 83 -10.06 4.11 -7.54
C ASP A 83 -10.89 4.80 -6.44
N ARG A 84 -11.48 4.04 -5.51
CA ARG A 84 -12.26 4.59 -4.40
C ARG A 84 -11.34 5.16 -3.33
N GLU A 85 -11.42 6.49 -3.13
CA GLU A 85 -10.55 7.18 -2.17
C GLU A 85 -10.78 6.72 -0.73
N GLU A 86 -12.03 6.47 -0.34
CA GLU A 86 -12.35 5.99 1.01
C GLU A 86 -11.72 4.62 1.29
N LEU A 87 -11.67 3.71 0.30
CA LEU A 87 -10.98 2.43 0.43
C LEU A 87 -9.47 2.63 0.62
N ASN A 88 -8.88 3.55 -0.15
CA ASN A 88 -7.46 3.86 -0.06
C ASN A 88 -7.07 4.47 1.30
N VAL A 89 -7.93 5.32 1.85
CA VAL A 89 -7.74 5.90 3.19
C VAL A 89 -7.82 4.81 4.26
N LEU A 90 -8.83 3.93 4.19
CA LEU A 90 -8.96 2.80 5.13
C LEU A 90 -7.79 1.81 4.99
N ASN A 91 -7.36 1.51 3.77
CA ASN A 91 -6.22 0.62 3.52
C ASN A 91 -4.89 1.20 4.04
N ALA A 92 -4.78 2.53 4.16
CA ALA A 92 -3.61 3.17 4.75
C ALA A 92 -3.42 2.80 6.23
N VAL A 93 -4.51 2.48 6.95
CA VAL A 93 -4.44 2.01 8.34
C VAL A 93 -3.73 0.67 8.40
N ALA A 94 -4.21 -0.34 7.68
CA ALA A 94 -3.60 -1.67 7.65
C ALA A 94 -2.14 -1.63 7.16
N THR A 95 -1.84 -0.78 6.17
CA THR A 95 -0.48 -0.58 5.67
C THR A 95 0.43 0.03 6.74
N SER A 96 -0.07 0.99 7.52
CA SER A 96 0.69 1.62 8.60
C SER A 96 0.92 0.67 9.77
N GLU A 97 -0.07 -0.16 10.12
CA GLU A 97 0.07 -1.22 11.14
C GLU A 97 1.13 -2.24 10.74
N GLY A 98 1.14 -2.67 9.47
CA GLY A 98 2.18 -3.57 8.95
C GLY A 98 3.58 -2.93 8.97
N ALA A 99 3.70 -1.64 8.68
CA ALA A 99 4.97 -0.93 8.79
C ALA A 99 5.46 -0.83 10.24
N LEU A 100 4.55 -0.60 11.18
CA LEU A 100 4.85 -0.58 12.62
C LEU A 100 5.26 -1.98 13.14
N GLU A 101 4.58 -3.05 12.69
CA GLU A 101 4.95 -4.42 13.03
C GLU A 101 6.39 -4.71 12.63
N ILE A 102 6.76 -4.36 11.38
CA ILE A 102 8.13 -4.55 10.88
C ILE A 102 9.11 -3.72 11.72
N ALA A 103 8.80 -2.45 11.99
CA ALA A 103 9.66 -1.59 12.78
C ALA A 103 9.88 -2.13 14.20
N MET A 104 8.84 -2.58 14.87
CA MET A 104 8.92 -3.16 16.22
C MET A 104 9.71 -4.47 16.25
N ARG A 105 9.68 -5.24 15.18
CA ARG A 105 10.42 -6.50 15.07
C ARG A 105 11.91 -6.28 14.77
N GLU A 106 12.22 -5.33 13.88
CA GLU A 106 13.58 -5.13 13.38
C GLU A 106 14.40 -4.12 14.21
N TYR A 107 13.75 -3.15 14.84
CA TYR A 107 14.42 -2.14 15.64
C TYR A 107 14.73 -2.64 17.06
N ALA A 108 15.99 -2.62 17.46
CA ALA A 108 16.45 -3.13 18.76
C ALA A 108 16.03 -2.25 19.97
N GLY A 109 15.53 -1.04 19.71
CA GLY A 109 15.03 -0.12 20.73
C GLY A 109 13.52 -0.17 20.92
N THR A 110 12.99 0.87 21.54
CA THR A 110 11.54 1.09 21.70
C THR A 110 11.07 2.21 20.80
N ILE A 111 9.89 2.10 20.24
CA ILE A 111 9.26 3.20 19.46
C ILE A 111 9.02 4.42 20.35
N ASN A 112 8.65 4.21 21.62
CA ASN A 112 8.51 5.29 22.59
C ASN A 112 9.84 6.00 22.79
N GLY A 113 9.86 7.33 22.62
CA GLY A 113 11.04 8.19 22.73
C GLY A 113 11.96 8.21 21.50
N SER A 114 11.79 7.28 20.54
CA SER A 114 12.61 7.24 19.32
C SER A 114 12.30 8.41 18.37
N LYS A 115 13.32 8.81 17.60
CA LYS A 115 13.17 9.78 16.50
C LYS A 115 12.77 9.06 15.23
N CYS A 116 11.51 9.18 14.85
CA CYS A 116 10.96 8.55 13.65
C CYS A 116 10.79 9.57 12.52
N LEU A 117 11.39 9.31 11.36
CA LEU A 117 11.17 10.08 10.14
C LEU A 117 10.16 9.37 9.25
N VAL A 118 9.09 10.06 8.87
CA VAL A 118 8.15 9.63 7.84
C VAL A 118 8.34 10.47 6.59
N VAL A 119 8.84 9.87 5.52
CA VAL A 119 9.02 10.54 4.22
C VAL A 119 7.75 10.44 3.42
N GLY A 120 7.07 11.58 3.23
CA GLY A 120 5.79 11.70 2.56
C GLY A 120 4.62 12.01 3.50
N PHE A 121 3.73 12.91 3.07
CA PHE A 121 2.53 13.30 3.81
C PHE A 121 1.25 12.98 3.02
N GLY A 122 1.26 11.78 2.40
CA GLY A 122 0.09 11.19 1.74
C GLY A 122 -0.82 10.46 2.74
N ARG A 123 -1.71 9.59 2.23
CA ARG A 123 -2.64 8.79 3.05
C ARG A 123 -1.91 7.98 4.13
N ILE A 124 -0.91 7.18 3.71
CA ILE A 124 -0.10 6.36 4.63
C ILE A 124 0.70 7.26 5.59
N GLY A 125 1.39 8.27 5.08
CA GLY A 125 2.21 9.15 5.92
C GLY A 125 1.41 9.84 7.03
N LYS A 126 0.18 10.28 6.75
CA LYS A 126 -0.72 10.90 7.74
C LYS A 126 -1.15 9.91 8.82
N VAL A 127 -1.51 8.69 8.44
CA VAL A 127 -1.95 7.66 9.39
C VAL A 127 -0.77 7.20 10.24
N LEU A 128 0.34 6.87 9.61
CA LEU A 128 1.54 6.34 10.27
C LEU A 128 2.15 7.36 11.25
N SER A 129 2.27 8.64 10.86
CA SER A 129 2.78 9.68 11.75
C SER A 129 1.91 9.85 13.00
N ASN A 130 0.59 9.76 12.86
CA ASN A 130 -0.32 9.84 14.01
C ASN A 130 -0.21 8.59 14.91
N MET A 131 -0.07 7.39 14.35
CA MET A 131 0.15 6.15 15.11
C MET A 131 1.47 6.20 15.89
N LEU A 132 2.57 6.60 15.25
CA LEU A 132 3.89 6.75 15.87
C LEU A 132 3.85 7.74 17.05
N ARG A 133 3.16 8.88 16.87
CA ARG A 133 2.95 9.83 17.95
C ARG A 133 2.17 9.22 19.11
N GLY A 134 1.12 8.44 18.82
CA GLY A 134 0.34 7.72 19.82
C GLY A 134 1.18 6.71 20.61
N LEU A 135 2.25 6.18 20.04
CA LEU A 135 3.23 5.32 20.70
C LEU A 135 4.31 6.11 21.45
N GLY A 136 4.28 7.44 21.44
CA GLY A 136 5.22 8.29 22.14
C GLY A 136 6.54 8.56 21.38
N ALA A 137 6.60 8.33 20.08
CA ALA A 137 7.75 8.68 19.26
C ALA A 137 7.85 10.20 19.04
N GLN A 138 9.07 10.69 18.81
CA GLN A 138 9.34 12.02 18.27
C GLN A 138 9.22 11.94 16.74
N VAL A 139 8.11 12.46 16.20
CA VAL A 139 7.74 12.22 14.80
C VAL A 139 8.12 13.40 13.92
N TYR A 140 9.02 13.16 13.00
CA TYR A 140 9.42 14.06 11.92
C TYR A 140 8.74 13.64 10.63
N VAL A 141 8.15 14.59 9.89
CA VAL A 141 7.47 14.27 8.64
C VAL A 141 8.00 15.13 7.51
N ALA A 142 8.54 14.45 6.48
CA ALA A 142 9.13 15.13 5.34
C ALA A 142 8.11 15.32 4.22
N ALA A 143 7.97 16.57 3.74
CA ALA A 143 7.08 16.91 2.66
C ALA A 143 7.69 17.94 1.68
N ARG A 144 7.15 17.98 0.45
CA ARG A 144 7.60 18.92 -0.60
C ARG A 144 6.87 20.26 -0.54
N LYS A 145 5.57 20.22 -0.26
CA LYS A 145 4.69 21.39 -0.36
C LYS A 145 4.67 22.16 0.95
N LYS A 146 4.79 23.48 0.89
CA LYS A 146 4.71 24.35 2.07
C LYS A 146 3.42 24.18 2.85
N GLN A 147 2.29 23.97 2.15
CA GLN A 147 1.00 23.69 2.79
C GLN A 147 1.01 22.40 3.62
N ASP A 148 1.69 21.35 3.12
CA ASP A 148 1.80 20.08 3.85
C ASP A 148 2.67 20.25 5.11
N LEU A 149 3.77 21.03 5.02
CA LEU A 149 4.61 21.36 6.18
C LEU A 149 3.84 22.13 7.25
N ALA A 150 2.96 23.06 6.85
CA ALA A 150 2.09 23.76 7.78
C ALA A 150 1.09 22.81 8.47
N TRP A 151 0.48 21.88 7.72
CA TRP A 151 -0.39 20.86 8.30
C TRP A 151 0.35 19.92 9.25
N ILE A 152 1.56 19.50 8.91
CA ILE A 152 2.41 18.64 9.75
C ILE A 152 2.64 19.30 11.10
N SER A 153 3.03 20.58 11.10
CA SER A 153 3.23 21.35 12.33
C SER A 153 1.95 21.51 13.15
N LEU A 154 0.82 21.83 12.47
CA LEU A 154 -0.48 21.98 13.14
C LEU A 154 -0.94 20.70 13.83
N LEU A 155 -0.63 19.53 13.23
CA LEU A 155 -0.94 18.22 13.78
C LEU A 155 0.03 17.78 14.90
N GLY A 156 1.02 18.61 15.23
CA GLY A 156 1.97 18.39 16.33
C GLY A 156 3.09 17.41 15.97
N HIS A 157 3.47 17.36 14.70
CA HIS A 157 4.69 16.71 14.22
C HIS A 157 5.73 17.72 13.81
N GLU A 158 7.00 17.30 13.75
CA GLU A 158 8.11 18.14 13.30
C GLU A 158 8.19 18.16 11.76
N PRO A 159 7.94 19.33 11.11
CA PRO A 159 7.96 19.41 9.66
C PRO A 159 9.38 19.46 9.11
N VAL A 160 9.67 18.63 8.12
CA VAL A 160 10.96 18.59 7.42
C VAL A 160 10.74 18.85 5.93
N ALA A 161 11.43 19.85 5.38
CA ALA A 161 11.43 20.03 3.94
C ALA A 161 12.28 18.92 3.29
N ILE A 162 11.74 18.21 2.26
CA ILE A 162 12.49 17.13 1.60
C ILE A 162 13.87 17.58 1.11
N LYS A 163 13.98 18.84 0.66
CA LYS A 163 15.25 19.40 0.20
C LYS A 163 16.31 19.60 1.30
N ALA A 164 15.88 19.61 2.56
CA ALA A 164 16.72 19.81 3.73
C ALA A 164 16.83 18.54 4.60
N LEU A 165 16.54 17.37 4.04
CA LEU A 165 16.63 16.10 4.77
C LEU A 165 18.03 15.88 5.36
N SER A 166 19.07 16.11 4.58
CA SER A 166 20.46 15.92 4.99
C SER A 166 20.91 16.86 6.12
N ASP A 167 20.16 17.93 6.38
CA ASP A 167 20.54 18.97 7.36
C ASP A 167 19.93 18.71 8.76
N ASN A 168 19.05 17.71 8.89
CA ASN A 168 18.22 17.51 10.09
C ASN A 168 18.74 16.46 11.09
N GLY A 169 19.93 15.92 10.87
CA GLY A 169 20.57 14.94 11.76
C GLY A 169 19.99 13.52 11.62
N ALA A 170 20.46 12.63 12.50
CA ALA A 170 20.12 11.20 12.42
C ALA A 170 18.77 10.86 13.05
N TYR A 171 18.12 9.84 12.49
CA TYR A 171 16.87 9.26 12.97
C TYR A 171 17.07 7.79 13.34
N ASP A 172 16.34 7.33 14.33
CA ASP A 172 16.37 5.93 14.77
C ASP A 172 15.65 5.02 13.78
N ILE A 173 14.52 5.50 13.24
CA ILE A 173 13.69 4.75 12.28
C ILE A 173 13.23 5.67 11.14
N ILE A 174 13.33 5.19 9.92
CA ILE A 174 12.95 5.93 8.73
C ILE A 174 11.90 5.13 7.94
N PHE A 175 10.73 5.73 7.75
CA PHE A 175 9.65 5.17 6.95
C PHE A 175 9.51 5.92 5.62
N ASN A 176 9.76 5.23 4.50
CA ASN A 176 9.55 5.81 3.18
C ASN A 176 8.16 5.46 2.64
N THR A 177 7.28 6.43 2.52
CA THR A 177 5.91 6.26 2.02
C THR A 177 5.70 6.82 0.60
N VAL A 178 6.77 7.24 -0.06
CA VAL A 178 6.71 7.78 -1.43
C VAL A 178 7.32 6.82 -2.44
N PRO A 179 6.74 6.70 -3.67
CA PRO A 179 7.25 5.78 -4.70
C PRO A 179 8.45 6.34 -5.48
N ALA A 180 9.01 7.48 -5.05
CA ALA A 180 10.17 8.11 -5.68
C ALA A 180 11.45 7.85 -4.88
N LEU A 181 12.59 7.84 -5.56
CA LEU A 181 13.91 7.75 -4.91
C LEU A 181 14.23 9.10 -4.24
N ILE A 182 13.85 9.22 -2.97
CA ILE A 182 14.16 10.37 -2.11
C ILE A 182 15.35 10.05 -1.20
N LEU A 183 15.41 8.82 -0.72
CA LEU A 183 16.44 8.32 0.17
C LEU A 183 17.52 7.62 -0.68
N ASP A 184 18.39 8.42 -1.28
CA ASP A 184 19.59 7.91 -1.95
C ASP A 184 20.73 7.69 -0.94
N SER A 185 21.86 7.16 -1.40
CA SER A 185 23.01 6.88 -0.54
C SER A 185 23.59 8.12 0.14
N HIS A 186 23.52 9.28 -0.53
CA HIS A 186 23.99 10.54 0.04
C HIS A 186 23.09 11.00 1.18
N VAL A 187 21.77 10.98 0.99
CA VAL A 187 20.80 11.34 2.03
C VAL A 187 20.91 10.38 3.22
N LEU A 188 20.93 9.06 2.95
CA LEU A 188 21.00 8.05 4.00
C LEU A 188 22.26 8.17 4.86
N ALA A 189 23.40 8.47 4.27
CA ALA A 189 24.65 8.67 5.01
C ALA A 189 24.59 9.83 6.04
N HIS A 190 23.65 10.75 5.90
CA HIS A 190 23.49 11.91 6.81
C HIS A 190 22.38 11.73 7.84
N ILE A 191 21.38 10.88 7.57
CA ILE A 191 20.18 10.77 8.40
C ILE A 191 20.00 9.41 9.08
N ALA A 192 20.73 8.37 8.69
CA ALA A 192 20.76 7.10 9.40
C ALA A 192 21.75 7.15 10.56
N GLN A 193 21.40 6.57 11.70
CA GLN A 193 22.38 6.23 12.73
C GLN A 193 23.13 4.97 12.31
N GLU A 194 24.43 4.87 12.65
CA GLU A 194 25.24 3.68 12.47
C GLU A 194 24.79 2.53 13.38
#